data_6de0a681ae57bb85bc67ee1dfe6f41ee
#
_entry.id   6de0a681ae57bb85bc67ee1dfe6f41ee
#
_cell.length_a   1.000
_cell.length_b   1.000
_cell.length_c   1.000
_cell.angle_alpha   90.00
_cell.angle_beta   90.00
_cell.angle_gamma   90.00
#
_symmetry.space_group_name_H-M   'P 1'
#
loop_
_entity.id
_entity.type
_entity.pdbx_description
1 polymer ?
#
loop_
_entity_poly.entity_id
_entity_poly.type
_entity_poly.pdbx_seq_one_letter_code
_entity_poly.pdbx_strand_id
1 'polypeptide(L)'
;MTAAVPAAATYQSAAPVAYLIDVSSGAVLFARDERRKIPTASMAKIMTAWVAFEAIKAGTLKPAQTFQVSETAWAKWNNTGSSMYLKSGEKVSVENLLHGILTVSGNDASVVLANGISGTEAAFAAQMNAQAQSLGMASSRFGTANGWPDNGGTYSTARDLSLLAHKIITDHPVQFRQYFGQRSFSWNGITQANRNPLLGAIPGADGMKTGHSEEAGYSLIGTVLQGKRRLLMVIAGLPTQAARIDEARRLMTWGFAEWQSLPLYARGRTVAYIPVQLGDYSKIAIVAPRDLSATVRKGNEANFKLSIRYKVPRKAPIAKGDEIAHLVVEFSDGSEQSMPLVAATAVRTAGFWGRAWNGAKSLVGA
;
A
#
# COMPACT_ATOMS: atom_id res chain seq x y z
N MET A 1 -25.61 33.58 -21.02
CA MET A 1 -25.57 32.19 -21.49
C MET A 1 -24.34 31.54 -20.84
N THR A 2 -24.52 30.82 -19.74
CA THR A 2 -23.50 30.02 -19.09
C THR A 2 -23.37 28.72 -19.89
N ALA A 3 -22.27 28.57 -20.62
CA ALA A 3 -21.96 27.32 -21.29
C ALA A 3 -21.91 26.19 -20.24
N ALA A 4 -22.80 25.21 -20.34
CA ALA A 4 -22.74 24.01 -19.53
C ALA A 4 -21.39 23.35 -19.79
N VAL A 5 -20.57 23.21 -18.73
CA VAL A 5 -19.34 22.41 -18.77
C VAL A 5 -19.78 20.98 -19.10
N PRO A 6 -19.32 20.37 -20.21
CA PRO A 6 -19.71 19.03 -20.55
C PRO A 6 -19.34 18.11 -19.38
N ALA A 7 -20.29 17.27 -18.94
CA ALA A 7 -20.02 16.24 -17.95
C ALA A 7 -18.82 15.43 -18.46
N ALA A 8 -17.68 15.56 -17.76
CA ALA A 8 -16.47 14.91 -18.18
C ALA A 8 -16.71 13.40 -18.24
N ALA A 9 -16.37 12.77 -19.39
CA ALA A 9 -16.60 11.37 -19.64
C ALA A 9 -16.07 10.50 -18.49
N THR A 10 -16.94 9.72 -17.90
CA THR A 10 -16.60 8.77 -16.83
C THR A 10 -15.68 7.71 -17.45
N TYR A 11 -14.55 7.42 -16.83
CA TYR A 11 -13.65 6.35 -17.31
C TYR A 11 -14.41 5.02 -17.39
N GLN A 12 -14.29 4.34 -18.53
CA GLN A 12 -14.87 3.01 -18.73
C GLN A 12 -13.75 1.97 -18.63
N SER A 13 -13.66 1.29 -17.49
CA SER A 13 -12.66 0.23 -17.27
C SER A 13 -13.08 -1.05 -18.00
N ALA A 14 -12.13 -1.72 -18.65
CA ALA A 14 -12.32 -3.07 -19.17
C ALA A 14 -12.16 -4.13 -18.07
N ALA A 15 -11.54 -3.80 -16.92
CA ALA A 15 -11.35 -4.74 -15.83
C ALA A 15 -12.66 -4.93 -15.04
N PRO A 16 -13.06 -6.19 -14.74
CA PRO A 16 -14.19 -6.48 -13.86
C PRO A 16 -14.04 -5.88 -12.46
N VAL A 17 -12.79 -5.85 -11.95
CA VAL A 17 -12.43 -5.19 -10.70
C VAL A 17 -11.33 -4.17 -10.99
N ALA A 18 -11.54 -2.93 -10.57
CA ALA A 18 -10.55 -1.87 -10.75
C ALA A 18 -10.62 -0.86 -9.60
N TYR A 19 -9.45 -0.46 -9.11
CA TYR A 19 -9.31 0.54 -8.07
C TYR A 19 -8.07 1.38 -8.34
N LEU A 20 -8.23 2.70 -8.44
CA LEU A 20 -7.15 3.66 -8.65
C LEU A 20 -7.20 4.72 -7.57
N ILE A 21 -6.11 4.89 -6.83
CA ILE A 21 -5.98 5.91 -5.80
C ILE A 21 -4.77 6.81 -6.05
N ASP A 22 -4.89 8.04 -5.61
CA ASP A 22 -3.75 8.93 -5.42
C ASP A 22 -3.25 8.77 -3.98
N VAL A 23 -2.12 8.09 -3.82
CA VAL A 23 -1.50 7.82 -2.51
C VAL A 23 -1.05 9.11 -1.81
N SER A 24 -0.78 10.16 -2.60
CA SER A 24 -0.28 11.44 -2.07
C SER A 24 -1.36 12.21 -1.29
N SER A 25 -2.63 12.05 -1.68
CA SER A 25 -3.79 12.72 -1.06
C SER A 25 -4.77 11.76 -0.36
N GLY A 26 -4.70 10.46 -0.68
CA GLY A 26 -5.69 9.47 -0.28
C GLY A 26 -6.96 9.46 -1.17
N ALA A 27 -6.96 10.24 -2.26
CA ALA A 27 -8.11 10.34 -3.16
C ALA A 27 -8.36 9.02 -3.90
N VAL A 28 -9.61 8.58 -3.93
CA VAL A 28 -10.07 7.52 -4.84
C VAL A 28 -10.44 8.17 -6.18
N LEU A 29 -9.69 7.83 -7.23
CA LEU A 29 -9.91 8.39 -8.57
C LEU A 29 -10.87 7.54 -9.40
N PHE A 30 -10.82 6.22 -9.19
CA PHE A 30 -11.72 5.26 -9.83
C PHE A 30 -11.94 4.05 -8.93
N ALA A 31 -13.17 3.57 -8.87
CA ALA A 31 -13.55 2.34 -8.16
C ALA A 31 -14.62 1.57 -8.95
N ARG A 32 -14.39 0.26 -9.13
CA ARG A 32 -15.35 -0.71 -9.66
C ARG A 32 -15.16 -2.01 -8.91
N ASP A 33 -16.18 -2.46 -8.20
CA ASP A 33 -16.17 -3.71 -7.43
C ASP A 33 -14.92 -3.88 -6.53
N GLU A 34 -14.38 -2.77 -6.02
CA GLU A 34 -13.11 -2.74 -5.28
C GLU A 34 -13.12 -3.53 -3.97
N ARG A 35 -14.33 -3.88 -3.49
CA ARG A 35 -14.55 -4.68 -2.28
C ARG A 35 -14.90 -6.14 -2.58
N ARG A 36 -15.07 -6.50 -3.86
CA ARG A 36 -15.32 -7.88 -4.27
C ARG A 36 -14.12 -8.73 -3.93
N LYS A 37 -14.35 -9.87 -3.26
CA LYS A 37 -13.32 -10.89 -3.04
C LYS A 37 -12.91 -11.50 -4.37
N ILE A 38 -11.63 -11.54 -4.62
CA ILE A 38 -11.00 -12.08 -5.82
C ILE A 38 -9.90 -13.04 -5.44
N PRO A 39 -9.67 -14.12 -6.18
CA PRO A 39 -8.46 -14.91 -6.08
C PRO A 39 -7.25 -14.03 -6.38
N THR A 40 -6.24 -14.05 -5.51
CA THR A 40 -5.11 -13.12 -5.65
C THR A 40 -4.09 -13.58 -6.68
N ALA A 41 -4.03 -14.89 -6.94
CA ALA A 41 -2.90 -15.47 -7.65
C ALA A 41 -1.58 -14.89 -7.10
N SER A 42 -0.57 -14.69 -7.93
CA SER A 42 0.74 -14.17 -7.49
C SER A 42 0.74 -12.74 -6.93
N MET A 43 -0.40 -12.03 -6.87
CA MET A 43 -0.46 -10.77 -6.12
C MET A 43 -0.31 -11.01 -4.61
N ALA A 44 -0.63 -12.22 -4.08
CA ALA A 44 -0.36 -12.59 -2.69
C ALA A 44 1.10 -12.41 -2.27
N LYS A 45 2.05 -12.50 -3.21
CA LYS A 45 3.48 -12.38 -2.95
C LYS A 45 3.90 -11.01 -2.38
N ILE A 46 3.05 -9.96 -2.52
CA ILE A 46 3.35 -8.69 -1.82
C ILE A 46 3.14 -8.82 -0.31
N MET A 47 2.22 -9.70 0.16
CA MET A 47 2.08 -10.02 1.59
C MET A 47 3.25 -10.88 2.07
N THR A 48 3.73 -11.81 1.26
CA THR A 48 4.95 -12.58 1.55
C THR A 48 6.16 -11.67 1.74
N ALA A 49 6.31 -10.67 0.85
CA ALA A 49 7.35 -9.66 0.99
C ALA A 49 7.14 -8.77 2.22
N TRP A 50 5.91 -8.37 2.53
CA TRP A 50 5.58 -7.59 3.73
C TRP A 50 6.03 -8.29 5.01
N VAL A 51 5.71 -9.58 5.18
CA VAL A 51 6.13 -10.37 6.36
C VAL A 51 7.66 -10.38 6.48
N ALA A 52 8.37 -10.58 5.37
CA ALA A 52 9.83 -10.54 5.37
C ALA A 52 10.38 -9.14 5.70
N PHE A 53 9.76 -8.07 5.19
CA PHE A 53 10.18 -6.69 5.48
C PHE A 53 9.95 -6.31 6.94
N GLU A 54 8.84 -6.74 7.54
CA GLU A 54 8.61 -6.55 8.97
C GLU A 54 9.63 -7.31 9.82
N ALA A 55 9.99 -8.54 9.44
CA ALA A 55 11.03 -9.32 10.12
C ALA A 55 12.43 -8.66 9.98
N ILE A 56 12.75 -8.10 8.81
CA ILE A 56 13.99 -7.34 8.59
C ILE A 56 14.00 -6.07 9.45
N LYS A 57 12.90 -5.34 9.49
CA LYS A 57 12.74 -4.11 10.29
C LYS A 57 12.87 -4.40 11.80
N ALA A 58 12.34 -5.53 12.25
CA ALA A 58 12.47 -6.01 13.63
C ALA A 58 13.86 -6.56 13.97
N GLY A 59 14.76 -6.73 12.98
CA GLY A 59 16.09 -7.30 13.16
C GLY A 59 16.13 -8.82 13.34
N THR A 60 14.99 -9.50 13.22
CA THR A 60 14.87 -10.97 13.34
C THR A 60 15.25 -11.71 12.06
N LEU A 61 15.27 -11.01 10.92
CA LEU A 61 15.71 -11.52 9.64
C LEU A 61 16.75 -10.57 9.04
N LYS A 62 17.81 -11.13 8.42
CA LYS A 62 18.84 -10.34 7.72
C LYS A 62 18.79 -10.62 6.22
N PRO A 63 18.93 -9.60 5.34
CA PRO A 63 18.97 -9.80 3.89
C PRO A 63 20.04 -10.81 3.44
N ALA A 64 21.22 -10.82 4.07
CA ALA A 64 22.30 -11.76 3.77
C ALA A 64 22.10 -13.16 4.39
N GLN A 65 21.11 -13.36 5.26
CA GLN A 65 20.79 -14.68 5.82
C GLN A 65 20.38 -15.63 4.71
N THR A 66 20.88 -16.88 4.74
CA THR A 66 20.57 -17.87 3.71
C THR A 66 19.61 -18.94 4.22
N PHE A 67 18.73 -19.38 3.34
CA PHE A 67 17.87 -20.54 3.55
C PHE A 67 18.21 -21.63 2.54
N GLN A 68 18.14 -22.89 2.99
CA GLN A 68 18.39 -24.02 2.13
C GLN A 68 17.10 -24.47 1.45
N VAL A 69 17.19 -24.73 0.15
CA VAL A 69 16.10 -25.30 -0.64
C VAL A 69 15.94 -26.77 -0.26
N SER A 70 14.85 -27.12 0.42
CA SER A 70 14.58 -28.53 0.76
C SER A 70 14.20 -29.33 -0.48
N GLU A 71 14.49 -30.63 -0.46
CA GLU A 71 14.11 -31.53 -1.53
C GLU A 71 12.60 -31.52 -1.78
N THR A 72 11.81 -31.50 -0.73
CA THR A 72 10.34 -31.44 -0.82
C THR A 72 9.83 -30.16 -1.48
N ALA A 73 10.40 -28.99 -1.15
CA ALA A 73 10.05 -27.73 -1.79
C ALA A 73 10.48 -27.73 -3.27
N TRP A 74 11.69 -28.22 -3.55
CA TRP A 74 12.19 -28.34 -4.91
C TRP A 74 11.32 -29.30 -5.74
N ALA A 75 11.03 -30.50 -5.26
CA ALA A 75 10.23 -31.50 -5.99
C ALA A 75 8.83 -30.94 -6.33
N LYS A 76 8.20 -30.20 -5.42
CA LYS A 76 6.88 -29.60 -5.63
C LYS A 76 6.90 -28.45 -6.63
N TRP A 77 7.92 -27.58 -6.57
CA TRP A 77 7.91 -26.29 -7.28
C TRP A 77 8.87 -26.24 -8.48
N ASN A 78 9.71 -27.27 -8.69
CA ASN A 78 10.55 -27.36 -9.87
C ASN A 78 9.65 -27.44 -11.12
N ASN A 79 9.79 -26.46 -12.01
CA ASN A 79 8.99 -26.28 -13.23
C ASN A 79 7.46 -26.14 -13.00
N THR A 80 7.03 -25.76 -11.78
CA THR A 80 5.61 -25.53 -11.48
C THR A 80 5.30 -24.04 -11.48
N GLY A 81 4.70 -23.56 -12.56
CA GLY A 81 4.35 -22.15 -12.76
C GLY A 81 5.58 -21.26 -12.88
N SER A 82 5.52 -20.06 -12.27
CA SER A 82 6.67 -19.14 -12.27
C SER A 82 7.73 -19.60 -11.27
N SER A 83 8.96 -19.76 -11.72
CA SER A 83 10.08 -20.24 -10.92
C SER A 83 11.30 -19.34 -11.00
N MET A 84 12.06 -19.26 -9.93
CA MET A 84 13.41 -18.71 -9.88
C MET A 84 14.46 -19.74 -10.34
N TYR A 85 14.02 -20.99 -10.58
CA TYR A 85 14.87 -22.14 -10.94
C TYR A 85 15.90 -22.51 -9.86
N LEU A 86 15.43 -22.57 -8.61
CA LEU A 86 16.22 -23.03 -7.48
C LEU A 86 16.56 -24.51 -7.61
N LYS A 87 17.74 -24.91 -7.12
CA LYS A 87 18.19 -26.32 -7.10
C LYS A 87 18.00 -26.91 -5.70
N SER A 88 17.74 -28.23 -5.64
CA SER A 88 17.68 -28.92 -4.35
C SER A 88 19.00 -28.79 -3.59
N GLY A 89 18.94 -28.54 -2.29
CA GLY A 89 20.11 -28.32 -1.42
C GLY A 89 20.79 -26.96 -1.55
N GLU A 90 20.41 -26.13 -2.53
CA GLU A 90 20.99 -24.80 -2.74
C GLU A 90 20.72 -23.88 -1.54
N LYS A 91 21.71 -23.07 -1.17
CA LYS A 91 21.56 -22.01 -0.14
C LYS A 91 21.37 -20.68 -0.82
N VAL A 92 20.25 -20.00 -0.54
CA VAL A 92 19.85 -18.76 -1.20
C VAL A 92 19.64 -17.68 -0.15
N SER A 93 20.21 -16.50 -0.35
CA SER A 93 20.01 -15.38 0.57
C SER A 93 18.55 -14.85 0.51
N VAL A 94 18.08 -14.31 1.64
CA VAL A 94 16.76 -13.63 1.73
C VAL A 94 16.64 -12.55 0.66
N GLU A 95 17.70 -11.78 0.43
CA GLU A 95 17.74 -10.75 -0.62
C GLU A 95 17.45 -11.33 -2.01
N ASN A 96 18.14 -12.42 -2.40
CA ASN A 96 17.92 -13.06 -3.70
C ASN A 96 16.54 -13.72 -3.81
N LEU A 97 16.04 -14.31 -2.71
CA LEU A 97 14.68 -14.83 -2.66
C LEU A 97 13.65 -13.72 -2.91
N LEU A 98 13.81 -12.55 -2.27
CA LEU A 98 12.92 -11.40 -2.48
C LEU A 98 12.98 -10.87 -3.91
N HIS A 99 14.16 -10.79 -4.54
CA HIS A 99 14.28 -10.46 -5.95
C HIS A 99 13.58 -11.50 -6.83
N GLY A 100 13.77 -12.79 -6.58
CA GLY A 100 13.09 -13.87 -7.28
C GLY A 100 11.56 -13.81 -7.13
N ILE A 101 11.05 -13.51 -5.93
CA ILE A 101 9.63 -13.39 -5.65
C ILE A 101 9.00 -12.19 -6.39
N LEU A 102 9.63 -11.03 -6.31
CA LEU A 102 8.99 -9.78 -6.75
C LEU A 102 9.25 -9.47 -8.22
N THR A 103 10.39 -9.89 -8.79
CA THR A 103 10.71 -9.65 -10.20
C THR A 103 10.16 -10.75 -11.10
N VAL A 104 10.50 -12.01 -10.81
CA VAL A 104 10.15 -13.15 -11.69
C VAL A 104 8.97 -13.97 -11.17
N SER A 105 8.42 -13.60 -10.03
CA SER A 105 7.25 -14.25 -9.42
C SER A 105 7.51 -15.69 -8.98
N GLY A 106 8.74 -16.04 -8.56
CA GLY A 106 9.15 -17.39 -8.18
C GLY A 106 8.27 -18.02 -7.10
N ASN A 107 7.60 -19.11 -7.43
CA ASN A 107 6.81 -19.90 -6.47
C ASN A 107 7.73 -20.65 -5.52
N ASP A 108 8.78 -21.24 -6.06
CA ASP A 108 9.88 -21.88 -5.33
C ASP A 108 10.52 -20.92 -4.31
N ALA A 109 10.91 -19.74 -4.75
CA ALA A 109 11.49 -18.72 -3.88
C ALA A 109 10.55 -18.30 -2.73
N SER A 110 9.24 -18.19 -3.01
CA SER A 110 8.23 -17.83 -1.99
C SER A 110 8.13 -18.90 -0.91
N VAL A 111 8.12 -20.17 -1.27
CA VAL A 111 8.01 -21.29 -0.32
C VAL A 111 9.31 -21.47 0.47
N VAL A 112 10.47 -21.34 -0.18
CA VAL A 112 11.76 -21.38 0.52
C VAL A 112 11.87 -20.24 1.55
N LEU A 113 11.47 -19.03 1.19
CA LEU A 113 11.45 -17.90 2.12
C LEU A 113 10.50 -18.16 3.29
N ALA A 114 9.27 -18.64 3.00
CA ALA A 114 8.25 -18.92 4.00
C ALA A 114 8.71 -19.98 5.01
N ASN A 115 9.26 -21.09 4.51
CA ASN A 115 9.78 -22.17 5.35
C ASN A 115 11.00 -21.70 6.17
N GLY A 116 11.85 -20.88 5.59
CA GLY A 116 13.02 -20.32 6.28
C GLY A 116 12.66 -19.38 7.43
N ILE A 117 11.60 -18.57 7.27
CA ILE A 117 11.14 -17.63 8.30
C ILE A 117 10.34 -18.35 9.40
N SER A 118 9.45 -19.28 9.04
CA SER A 118 8.41 -19.82 9.93
C SER A 118 8.49 -21.33 10.15
N GLY A 119 9.50 -21.99 9.57
CA GLY A 119 9.65 -23.46 9.62
C GLY A 119 8.75 -24.19 8.63
N THR A 120 7.50 -23.74 8.43
CA THR A 120 6.54 -24.33 7.48
C THR A 120 5.76 -23.26 6.73
N GLU A 121 5.29 -23.58 5.51
CA GLU A 121 4.40 -22.70 4.73
C GLU A 121 3.09 -22.40 5.48
N ALA A 122 2.54 -23.37 6.20
CA ALA A 122 1.32 -23.18 7.01
C ALA A 122 1.51 -22.17 8.15
N ALA A 123 2.61 -22.26 8.88
CA ALA A 123 2.95 -21.28 9.93
C ALA A 123 3.19 -19.89 9.34
N PHE A 124 3.80 -19.81 8.15
CA PHE A 124 3.97 -18.55 7.44
C PHE A 124 2.63 -17.95 6.98
N ALA A 125 1.73 -18.77 6.43
CA ALA A 125 0.38 -18.32 6.07
C ALA A 125 -0.40 -17.79 7.28
N ALA A 126 -0.24 -18.38 8.45
CA ALA A 126 -0.81 -17.85 9.69
C ALA A 126 -0.23 -16.45 10.03
N GLN A 127 1.08 -16.24 9.84
CA GLN A 127 1.69 -14.90 10.01
C GLN A 127 1.16 -13.91 8.96
N MET A 128 1.03 -14.30 7.69
CA MET A 128 0.43 -13.44 6.65
C MET A 128 -0.97 -12.97 7.07
N ASN A 129 -1.80 -13.88 7.60
CA ASN A 129 -3.16 -13.54 8.04
C ASN A 129 -3.16 -12.63 9.29
N ALA A 130 -2.27 -12.86 10.24
CA ALA A 130 -2.12 -11.97 11.41
C ALA A 130 -1.69 -10.56 10.97
N GLN A 131 -0.75 -10.44 10.02
CA GLN A 131 -0.36 -9.16 9.44
C GLN A 131 -1.51 -8.50 8.67
N ALA A 132 -2.26 -9.25 7.86
CA ALA A 132 -3.43 -8.73 7.15
C ALA A 132 -4.46 -8.14 8.13
N GLN A 133 -4.74 -8.84 9.22
CA GLN A 133 -5.65 -8.36 10.27
C GLN A 133 -5.13 -7.07 10.92
N SER A 134 -3.85 -7.01 11.28
CA SER A 134 -3.23 -5.82 11.88
C SER A 134 -3.24 -4.60 10.95
N LEU A 135 -3.15 -4.82 9.64
CA LEU A 135 -3.25 -3.79 8.62
C LEU A 135 -4.70 -3.35 8.33
N GLY A 136 -5.72 -4.05 8.86
CA GLY A 136 -7.13 -3.76 8.58
C GLY A 136 -7.63 -4.35 7.25
N MET A 137 -6.95 -5.35 6.69
CA MET A 137 -7.37 -6.09 5.48
C MET A 137 -8.46 -7.10 5.83
N ALA A 138 -9.61 -6.62 6.26
CA ALA A 138 -10.68 -7.44 6.83
C ALA A 138 -11.33 -8.42 5.82
N SER A 139 -11.12 -8.22 4.52
CA SER A 139 -11.68 -9.03 3.45
C SER A 139 -10.63 -9.88 2.74
N SER A 140 -9.52 -10.18 3.42
CA SER A 140 -8.39 -10.93 2.85
C SER A 140 -8.06 -12.17 3.66
N ARG A 141 -7.62 -13.22 2.97
CA ARG A 141 -7.08 -14.44 3.55
C ARG A 141 -5.98 -15.00 2.65
N PHE A 142 -4.94 -15.52 3.26
CA PHE A 142 -3.78 -16.11 2.60
C PHE A 142 -3.61 -17.54 3.09
N GLY A 143 -3.80 -18.53 2.22
CA GLY A 143 -3.60 -19.95 2.51
C GLY A 143 -2.22 -20.44 2.08
N THR A 144 -1.57 -19.74 1.13
CA THR A 144 -0.26 -20.09 0.58
C THR A 144 0.67 -18.87 0.50
N ALA A 145 1.97 -19.10 0.57
CA ALA A 145 2.98 -18.04 0.48
C ALA A 145 3.14 -17.45 -0.93
N ASN A 146 2.67 -18.14 -1.95
CA ASN A 146 2.86 -17.76 -3.36
C ASN A 146 1.57 -17.40 -4.09
N GLY A 147 0.40 -17.58 -3.45
CA GLY A 147 -0.91 -17.36 -4.05
C GLY A 147 -1.29 -18.41 -5.09
N TRP A 148 -0.72 -19.62 -5.02
CA TRP A 148 -1.15 -20.75 -5.83
C TRP A 148 -2.60 -21.09 -5.53
N PRO A 149 -3.41 -21.50 -6.53
CA PRO A 149 -4.79 -21.89 -6.30
C PRO A 149 -4.93 -22.96 -5.19
N ASP A 150 -5.81 -22.71 -4.24
CA ASP A 150 -6.02 -23.51 -3.03
C ASP A 150 -7.52 -23.69 -2.70
N ASN A 151 -8.34 -23.88 -3.74
CA ASN A 151 -9.79 -24.05 -3.63
C ASN A 151 -10.50 -22.88 -2.93
N GLY A 152 -10.06 -21.64 -3.22
CA GLY A 152 -10.65 -20.43 -2.66
C GLY A 152 -10.15 -20.09 -1.24
N GLY A 153 -9.12 -20.77 -0.74
CA GLY A 153 -8.50 -20.45 0.55
C GLY A 153 -7.73 -19.12 0.56
N THR A 154 -7.22 -18.70 -0.60
CA THR A 154 -6.48 -17.44 -0.78
C THR A 154 -7.29 -16.44 -1.59
N TYR A 155 -7.73 -15.36 -0.94
CA TYR A 155 -8.48 -14.27 -1.58
C TYR A 155 -8.14 -12.92 -0.95
N SER A 156 -8.43 -11.86 -1.69
CA SER A 156 -8.36 -10.48 -1.20
C SER A 156 -9.35 -9.59 -1.96
N THR A 157 -9.28 -8.28 -1.74
CA THR A 157 -10.02 -7.28 -2.51
C THR A 157 -9.05 -6.28 -3.13
N ALA A 158 -9.46 -5.56 -4.18
CA ALA A 158 -8.62 -4.51 -4.74
C ALA A 158 -8.30 -3.42 -3.71
N ARG A 159 -9.25 -3.13 -2.81
CA ARG A 159 -9.06 -2.19 -1.72
C ARG A 159 -8.02 -2.66 -0.71
N ASP A 160 -8.09 -3.91 -0.24
CA ASP A 160 -7.14 -4.46 0.72
C ASP A 160 -5.74 -4.57 0.12
N LEU A 161 -5.63 -5.03 -1.15
CA LEU A 161 -4.35 -5.08 -1.86
C LEU A 161 -3.74 -3.68 -2.04
N SER A 162 -4.56 -2.65 -2.30
CA SER A 162 -4.07 -1.27 -2.39
C SER A 162 -3.61 -0.74 -1.03
N LEU A 163 -4.28 -1.11 0.06
CA LEU A 163 -3.85 -0.78 1.41
C LEU A 163 -2.48 -1.38 1.74
N LEU A 164 -2.29 -2.67 1.46
CA LEU A 164 -1.00 -3.35 1.65
C LEU A 164 0.10 -2.71 0.79
N ALA A 165 -0.18 -2.46 -0.49
CA ALA A 165 0.75 -1.82 -1.41
C ALA A 165 1.15 -0.40 -0.93
N HIS A 166 0.17 0.39 -0.47
CA HIS A 166 0.42 1.70 0.14
C HIS A 166 1.34 1.57 1.37
N LYS A 167 1.04 0.64 2.27
CA LYS A 167 1.85 0.39 3.47
C LYS A 167 3.28 -0.03 3.13
N ILE A 168 3.49 -0.87 2.14
CA ILE A 168 4.85 -1.21 1.66
C ILE A 168 5.60 0.04 1.22
N ILE A 169 4.95 0.91 0.43
CA ILE A 169 5.57 2.15 -0.08
C ILE A 169 5.95 3.10 1.05
N THR A 170 5.09 3.24 2.07
CA THR A 170 5.27 4.22 3.16
C THR A 170 6.14 3.72 4.30
N ASP A 171 5.95 2.48 4.73
CA ASP A 171 6.55 1.93 5.95
C ASP A 171 7.88 1.19 5.66
N HIS A 172 8.08 0.77 4.39
CA HIS A 172 9.29 0.10 3.89
C HIS A 172 9.87 0.75 2.61
N PRO A 173 10.10 2.09 2.59
CA PRO A 173 10.49 2.80 1.37
C PRO A 173 11.86 2.37 0.82
N VAL A 174 12.76 1.84 1.66
CA VAL A 174 14.06 1.32 1.24
C VAL A 174 13.88 0.01 0.49
N GLN A 175 13.15 -0.94 1.10
CA GLN A 175 12.85 -2.25 0.51
C GLN A 175 12.00 -2.10 -0.76
N PHE A 176 11.03 -1.16 -0.75
CA PHE A 176 10.24 -0.88 -1.95
C PHE A 176 11.15 -0.49 -3.12
N ARG A 177 12.08 0.45 -2.94
CA ARG A 177 13.00 0.87 -4.00
C ARG A 177 13.98 -0.23 -4.42
N GLN A 178 14.38 -1.09 -3.50
CA GLN A 178 15.35 -2.15 -3.75
C GLN A 178 14.75 -3.31 -4.54
N TYR A 179 13.55 -3.77 -4.19
CA TYR A 179 13.00 -5.04 -4.69
C TYR A 179 11.89 -4.88 -5.73
N PHE A 180 11.15 -3.75 -5.72
CA PHE A 180 10.14 -3.48 -6.74
C PHE A 180 10.73 -2.66 -7.88
N GLY A 181 10.14 -2.74 -9.07
CA GLY A 181 10.59 -1.96 -10.21
C GLY A 181 11.82 -2.50 -10.94
N GLN A 182 12.40 -3.60 -10.50
CA GLN A 182 13.49 -4.27 -11.22
C GLN A 182 12.99 -4.76 -12.58
N ARG A 183 13.72 -4.46 -13.66
CA ARG A 183 13.32 -4.84 -15.03
C ARG A 183 13.57 -6.32 -15.33
N SER A 184 14.57 -6.90 -14.71
CA SER A 184 14.93 -8.31 -14.83
C SER A 184 15.67 -8.79 -13.60
N PHE A 185 15.73 -10.10 -13.44
CA PHE A 185 16.54 -10.76 -12.42
C PHE A 185 17.20 -12.00 -13.01
N SER A 186 18.48 -12.21 -12.65
CA SER A 186 19.28 -13.35 -13.12
C SER A 186 19.61 -14.26 -11.95
N TRP A 187 19.35 -15.54 -12.10
CA TRP A 187 19.72 -16.56 -11.14
C TRP A 187 20.18 -17.84 -11.88
N ASN A 188 21.24 -18.48 -11.39
CA ASN A 188 21.80 -19.70 -12.01
C ASN A 188 22.03 -19.58 -13.54
N GLY A 189 22.45 -18.41 -14.02
CA GLY A 189 22.67 -18.15 -15.45
C GLY A 189 21.40 -17.90 -16.26
N ILE A 190 20.22 -17.93 -15.64
CA ILE A 190 18.94 -17.67 -16.31
C ILE A 190 18.47 -16.25 -15.98
N THR A 191 18.33 -15.41 -17.01
CA THR A 191 17.79 -14.06 -16.88
C THR A 191 16.31 -14.05 -17.28
N GLN A 192 15.46 -13.54 -16.40
CA GLN A 192 14.02 -13.41 -16.63
C GLN A 192 13.58 -11.96 -16.49
N ALA A 193 12.74 -11.49 -17.41
CA ALA A 193 12.16 -10.15 -17.37
C ALA A 193 11.03 -10.06 -16.34
N ASN A 194 10.86 -8.88 -15.75
CA ASN A 194 9.70 -8.57 -14.94
C ASN A 194 8.43 -8.53 -15.81
N ARG A 195 7.34 -9.07 -15.30
CA ARG A 195 6.06 -9.18 -16.02
C ARG A 195 5.16 -7.95 -15.88
N ASN A 196 5.58 -6.94 -15.12
CA ASN A 196 4.81 -5.70 -14.93
C ASN A 196 4.86 -4.84 -16.22
N PRO A 197 3.71 -4.65 -16.89
CA PRO A 197 3.66 -3.96 -18.19
C PRO A 197 3.83 -2.44 -18.09
N LEU A 198 3.86 -1.88 -16.89
CA LEU A 198 4.06 -0.44 -16.69
C LEU A 198 5.55 -0.06 -16.72
N LEU A 199 6.43 -1.00 -16.31
CA LEU A 199 7.86 -0.75 -16.22
C LEU A 199 8.46 -0.47 -17.60
N GLY A 200 9.05 0.72 -17.74
CA GLY A 200 9.61 1.20 -19.01
C GLY A 200 8.58 1.69 -20.03
N ALA A 201 7.28 1.46 -19.83
CA ALA A 201 6.21 1.94 -20.69
C ALA A 201 5.59 3.25 -20.21
N ILE A 202 5.52 3.45 -18.88
CA ILE A 202 5.03 4.70 -18.28
C ILE A 202 6.18 5.32 -17.49
N PRO A 203 6.56 6.58 -17.75
CA PRO A 203 7.57 7.29 -16.97
C PRO A 203 7.19 7.32 -15.48
N GLY A 204 8.13 6.95 -14.61
CA GLY A 204 7.91 6.89 -13.17
C GLY A 204 7.26 5.61 -12.66
N ALA A 205 6.98 4.61 -13.52
CA ALA A 205 6.52 3.30 -13.07
C ALA A 205 7.62 2.57 -12.28
N ASP A 206 7.29 2.12 -11.05
CA ASP A 206 8.25 1.56 -10.10
C ASP A 206 7.73 0.34 -9.32
N GLY A 207 6.62 -0.22 -9.69
CA GLY A 207 6.04 -1.43 -9.04
C GLY A 207 4.67 -1.79 -9.61
N MET A 208 4.00 -2.85 -9.15
CA MET A 208 4.45 -3.75 -8.08
C MET A 208 4.41 -5.22 -8.52
N LYS A 209 3.21 -5.80 -8.72
CA LYS A 209 3.07 -7.26 -8.89
C LYS A 209 1.92 -7.64 -9.80
N THR A 210 2.18 -8.56 -10.72
CA THR A 210 1.16 -9.20 -11.55
C THR A 210 0.62 -10.47 -10.88
N GLY A 211 -0.63 -10.82 -11.19
CA GLY A 211 -1.27 -12.08 -10.85
C GLY A 211 -1.89 -12.73 -12.10
N HIS A 212 -1.89 -14.05 -12.15
CA HIS A 212 -2.62 -14.83 -13.14
C HIS A 212 -2.86 -16.24 -12.63
N SER A 213 -4.07 -16.72 -12.74
CA SER A 213 -4.51 -18.12 -12.76
C SER A 213 -5.76 -18.19 -13.62
N GLU A 214 -6.19 -19.38 -13.99
CA GLU A 214 -7.43 -19.57 -14.76
C GLU A 214 -8.63 -18.96 -14.01
N GLU A 215 -8.71 -19.17 -12.70
CA GLU A 215 -9.76 -18.66 -11.84
C GLU A 215 -9.69 -17.12 -11.66
N ALA A 216 -8.48 -16.57 -11.47
CA ALA A 216 -8.27 -15.14 -11.19
C ALA A 216 -8.30 -14.25 -12.44
N GLY A 217 -8.12 -14.81 -13.62
CA GLY A 217 -7.79 -14.03 -14.81
C GLY A 217 -6.47 -13.30 -14.67
N TYR A 218 -6.22 -12.32 -15.53
CA TYR A 218 -5.02 -11.49 -15.51
C TYR A 218 -5.22 -10.27 -14.63
N SER A 219 -4.32 -10.06 -13.67
CA SER A 219 -4.43 -9.03 -12.64
C SER A 219 -3.09 -8.29 -12.45
N LEU A 220 -3.16 -7.07 -11.90
CA LEU A 220 -1.98 -6.23 -11.64
C LEU A 220 -2.22 -5.30 -10.45
N ILE A 221 -1.23 -5.21 -9.58
CA ILE A 221 -1.02 -4.08 -8.69
C ILE A 221 0.07 -3.24 -9.34
N GLY A 222 -0.24 -1.99 -9.70
CA GLY A 222 0.67 -1.08 -10.39
C GLY A 222 0.84 0.24 -9.67
N THR A 223 2.05 0.80 -9.67
CA THR A 223 2.31 2.13 -9.12
C THR A 223 3.22 2.95 -10.02
N VAL A 224 2.94 4.25 -10.07
CA VAL A 224 3.68 5.23 -10.86
C VAL A 224 3.85 6.51 -10.05
N LEU A 225 5.07 7.03 -9.99
CA LEU A 225 5.40 8.32 -9.38
C LEU A 225 5.77 9.33 -10.46
N GLN A 226 5.00 10.40 -10.60
CA GLN A 226 5.32 11.53 -11.47
C GLN A 226 5.41 12.82 -10.62
N GLY A 227 6.59 13.41 -10.57
CA GLY A 227 6.87 14.52 -9.66
C GLY A 227 6.66 14.11 -8.20
N LYS A 228 5.75 14.79 -7.50
CA LYS A 228 5.37 14.47 -6.11
C LYS A 228 4.08 13.64 -6.00
N ARG A 229 3.47 13.28 -7.13
CA ARG A 229 2.18 12.60 -7.17
C ARG A 229 2.38 11.12 -7.47
N ARG A 230 1.88 10.26 -6.60
CA ARG A 230 1.93 8.80 -6.76
C ARG A 230 0.54 8.23 -6.95
N LEU A 231 0.32 7.54 -8.06
CA LEU A 231 -0.87 6.74 -8.27
C LEU A 231 -0.59 5.26 -7.99
N LEU A 232 -1.57 4.61 -7.40
CA LEU A 232 -1.58 3.18 -7.12
C LEU A 232 -2.86 2.57 -7.67
N MET A 233 -2.72 1.52 -8.46
CA MET A 233 -3.79 0.85 -9.16
C MET A 233 -3.84 -0.64 -8.80
N VAL A 234 -5.05 -1.18 -8.64
CA VAL A 234 -5.31 -2.62 -8.65
C VAL A 234 -6.37 -2.90 -9.70
N ILE A 235 -6.04 -3.75 -10.67
CA ILE A 235 -6.99 -4.29 -11.66
C ILE A 235 -6.97 -5.81 -11.62
N ALA A 236 -8.14 -6.45 -11.79
CA ALA A 236 -8.25 -7.91 -11.75
C ALA A 236 -9.36 -8.45 -12.64
N GLY A 237 -9.21 -9.72 -13.01
CA GLY A 237 -10.22 -10.48 -13.74
C GLY A 237 -10.20 -10.25 -15.26
N LEU A 238 -9.12 -9.72 -15.81
CA LEU A 238 -9.01 -9.51 -17.26
C LEU A 238 -8.78 -10.83 -18.00
N PRO A 239 -9.37 -11.00 -19.22
CA PRO A 239 -9.36 -12.30 -19.91
C PRO A 239 -8.01 -12.67 -20.51
N THR A 240 -7.17 -11.69 -20.83
CA THR A 240 -5.89 -11.92 -21.50
C THR A 240 -4.77 -11.04 -20.94
N GLN A 241 -3.53 -11.45 -21.19
CA GLN A 241 -2.37 -10.62 -20.88
C GLN A 241 -2.38 -9.28 -21.62
N ALA A 242 -2.79 -9.28 -22.89
CA ALA A 242 -2.91 -8.06 -23.69
C ALA A 242 -3.94 -7.10 -23.07
N ALA A 243 -5.14 -7.60 -22.70
CA ALA A 243 -6.15 -6.79 -22.04
C ALA A 243 -5.64 -6.17 -20.71
N ARG A 244 -4.85 -6.92 -19.93
CA ARG A 244 -4.20 -6.39 -18.72
C ARG A 244 -3.20 -5.27 -19.03
N ILE A 245 -2.40 -5.43 -20.07
CA ILE A 245 -1.41 -4.42 -20.50
C ILE A 245 -2.13 -3.14 -20.92
N ASP A 246 -3.13 -3.26 -21.75
CA ASP A 246 -3.86 -2.11 -22.32
C ASP A 246 -4.64 -1.37 -21.23
N GLU A 247 -5.38 -2.10 -20.39
CA GLU A 247 -6.15 -1.50 -19.32
C GLU A 247 -5.25 -0.82 -18.27
N ALA A 248 -4.15 -1.47 -17.90
CA ALA A 248 -3.19 -0.90 -16.95
C ALA A 248 -2.64 0.45 -17.43
N ARG A 249 -2.25 0.52 -18.70
CA ARG A 249 -1.72 1.76 -19.29
C ARG A 249 -2.80 2.83 -19.41
N ARG A 250 -3.98 2.48 -19.90
CA ARG A 250 -5.10 3.40 -20.07
C ARG A 250 -5.56 4.01 -18.76
N LEU A 251 -5.82 3.18 -17.74
CA LEU A 251 -6.31 3.65 -16.44
C LEU A 251 -5.26 4.53 -15.73
N MET A 252 -3.98 4.14 -15.78
CA MET A 252 -2.91 4.92 -15.17
C MET A 252 -2.72 6.28 -15.88
N THR A 253 -2.69 6.28 -17.22
CA THR A 253 -2.58 7.51 -18.03
C THR A 253 -3.78 8.43 -17.79
N TRP A 254 -5.00 7.88 -17.76
CA TRP A 254 -6.20 8.65 -17.44
C TRP A 254 -6.11 9.32 -16.05
N GLY A 255 -5.62 8.59 -15.03
CA GLY A 255 -5.48 9.12 -13.68
C GLY A 255 -4.52 10.32 -13.59
N PHE A 256 -3.46 10.35 -14.40
CA PHE A 256 -2.57 11.53 -14.50
C PHE A 256 -3.12 12.63 -15.41
N ALA A 257 -3.84 12.26 -16.48
CA ALA A 257 -4.39 13.22 -17.43
C ALA A 257 -5.56 14.03 -16.89
N GLU A 258 -6.52 13.35 -16.21
CA GLU A 258 -7.78 13.97 -15.79
C GLU A 258 -7.73 14.62 -14.41
N TRP A 259 -6.76 14.23 -13.58
CA TRP A 259 -6.66 14.68 -12.20
C TRP A 259 -5.37 15.44 -11.96
N GLN A 260 -5.40 16.42 -11.07
CA GLN A 260 -4.25 17.21 -10.66
C GLN A 260 -4.16 17.37 -9.16
N SER A 261 -2.96 17.73 -8.69
CA SER A 261 -2.68 17.97 -7.28
C SER A 261 -2.70 19.45 -6.99
N LEU A 262 -3.50 19.86 -6.01
CA LEU A 262 -3.53 21.24 -5.48
C LEU A 262 -2.77 21.26 -4.15
N PRO A 263 -1.66 21.99 -4.03
CA PRO A 263 -0.93 22.13 -2.77
C PRO A 263 -1.80 22.77 -1.68
N LEU A 264 -1.81 22.20 -0.47
CA LEU A 264 -2.53 22.72 0.69
C LEU A 264 -1.56 23.23 1.77
N TYR A 265 -0.70 22.35 2.27
CA TYR A 265 0.26 22.66 3.33
C TYR A 265 1.62 22.05 3.04
N ALA A 266 2.68 22.83 3.19
CA ALA A 266 4.04 22.35 3.13
C ALA A 266 4.38 21.53 4.41
N ARG A 267 5.33 20.58 4.29
CA ARG A 267 5.86 19.81 5.42
C ARG A 267 6.26 20.71 6.59
N GLY A 268 5.88 20.33 7.80
CA GLY A 268 6.18 21.06 9.04
C GLY A 268 5.32 22.29 9.27
N ARG A 269 4.46 22.69 8.32
CA ARG A 269 3.55 23.81 8.51
C ARG A 269 2.50 23.48 9.56
N THR A 270 2.28 24.38 10.51
CA THR A 270 1.18 24.27 11.46
C THR A 270 -0.15 24.47 10.73
N VAL A 271 -1.04 23.49 10.91
CA VAL A 271 -2.38 23.50 10.31
C VAL A 271 -3.39 24.08 11.29
N ALA A 272 -3.33 23.68 12.56
CA ALA A 272 -4.19 24.19 13.63
C ALA A 272 -3.62 23.87 15.01
N TYR A 273 -4.36 24.28 16.04
CA TYR A 273 -4.15 23.92 17.44
C TYR A 273 -5.38 23.15 17.94
N ILE A 274 -5.16 21.98 18.57
CA ILE A 274 -6.23 21.18 19.17
C ILE A 274 -6.08 21.12 20.69
N PRO A 275 -7.19 21.07 21.44
CA PRO A 275 -7.15 21.00 22.91
C PRO A 275 -6.61 19.63 23.37
N VAL A 276 -5.84 19.65 24.47
CA VAL A 276 -5.30 18.45 25.13
C VAL A 276 -5.70 18.48 26.61
N GLN A 277 -6.23 17.37 27.08
CA GLN A 277 -6.55 17.17 28.50
C GLN A 277 -5.40 16.47 29.23
N LEU A 278 -5.28 16.72 30.54
CA LEU A 278 -4.30 16.10 31.45
C LEU A 278 -2.84 16.39 31.07
N GLY A 279 -2.58 17.32 30.17
CA GLY A 279 -1.24 17.69 29.70
C GLY A 279 -0.64 18.87 30.46
N ASP A 280 0.70 19.02 30.35
CA ASP A 280 1.44 20.20 30.77
C ASP A 280 1.11 21.43 29.90
N TYR A 281 0.52 21.22 28.72
CA TYR A 281 -0.07 22.24 27.86
C TYR A 281 -1.54 21.94 27.60
N SER A 282 -2.38 22.98 27.53
CA SER A 282 -3.82 22.85 27.24
C SER A 282 -4.15 22.70 25.76
N LYS A 283 -3.22 23.05 24.87
CA LYS A 283 -3.36 22.94 23.40
C LYS A 283 -2.05 22.46 22.79
N ILE A 284 -2.14 21.74 21.68
CA ILE A 284 -1.00 21.30 20.90
C ILE A 284 -1.14 21.72 19.45
N ALA A 285 -0.03 22.18 18.85
CA ALA A 285 0.03 22.41 17.42
C ALA A 285 0.03 21.08 16.66
N ILE A 286 -0.81 20.98 15.63
CA ILE A 286 -0.80 19.90 14.67
C ILE A 286 -0.18 20.37 13.37
N VAL A 287 0.75 19.56 12.82
CA VAL A 287 1.54 19.92 11.64
C VAL A 287 1.40 18.89 10.54
N ALA A 288 1.65 19.32 9.31
CA ALA A 288 1.74 18.45 8.15
C ALA A 288 3.02 17.60 8.23
N PRO A 289 2.96 16.24 8.29
CA PRO A 289 4.15 15.37 8.36
C PRO A 289 4.94 15.34 7.05
N ARG A 290 4.30 15.69 5.94
CA ARG A 290 4.83 15.81 4.58
C ARG A 290 4.11 16.94 3.85
N ASP A 291 4.49 17.25 2.61
CA ASP A 291 3.66 18.13 1.78
C ASP A 291 2.26 17.48 1.61
N LEU A 292 1.21 18.25 1.90
CA LEU A 292 -0.19 17.82 1.75
C LEU A 292 -0.80 18.53 0.55
N SER A 293 -1.53 17.77 -0.26
CA SER A 293 -2.20 18.27 -1.45
C SER A 293 -3.56 17.59 -1.61
N ALA A 294 -4.57 18.32 -2.05
CA ALA A 294 -5.81 17.73 -2.53
C ALA A 294 -5.63 17.24 -3.98
N THR A 295 -6.24 16.12 -4.32
CA THR A 295 -6.34 15.67 -5.71
C THR A 295 -7.74 16.01 -6.22
N VAL A 296 -7.77 16.84 -7.24
CA VAL A 296 -9.01 17.34 -7.84
C VAL A 296 -9.05 17.01 -9.32
N ARG A 297 -10.25 16.89 -9.87
CA ARG A 297 -10.43 16.78 -11.31
C ARG A 297 -10.10 18.12 -11.97
N LYS A 298 -9.40 18.12 -13.10
CA LYS A 298 -9.10 19.34 -13.85
C LYS A 298 -10.39 20.04 -14.24
N GLY A 299 -10.43 21.36 -14.05
CA GLY A 299 -11.62 22.20 -14.25
C GLY A 299 -12.60 22.21 -13.07
N ASN A 300 -12.25 21.56 -11.94
CA ASN A 300 -13.10 21.53 -10.73
C ASN A 300 -12.33 21.92 -9.47
N GLU A 301 -11.39 22.86 -9.60
CA GLU A 301 -10.40 23.20 -8.57
C GLU A 301 -10.97 23.96 -7.35
N ALA A 302 -12.15 24.54 -7.47
CA ALA A 302 -12.67 25.51 -6.48
C ALA A 302 -13.72 24.96 -5.50
N ASN A 303 -14.14 23.69 -5.62
CA ASN A 303 -15.32 23.18 -4.94
C ASN A 303 -15.01 22.17 -3.82
N PHE A 304 -14.23 22.59 -2.81
CA PHE A 304 -14.04 21.79 -1.61
C PHE A 304 -13.96 22.64 -0.35
N LYS A 305 -14.24 22.00 0.79
CA LYS A 305 -14.06 22.56 2.13
C LYS A 305 -12.94 21.81 2.84
N LEU A 306 -12.20 22.54 3.69
CA LEU A 306 -11.20 21.96 4.57
C LEU A 306 -11.76 21.88 6.00
N SER A 307 -11.64 20.72 6.61
CA SER A 307 -11.98 20.49 8.01
C SER A 307 -10.87 19.70 8.71
N ILE A 308 -10.87 19.74 10.05
CA ILE A 308 -9.92 18.97 10.87
C ILE A 308 -10.74 17.99 11.70
N ARG A 309 -10.45 16.72 11.54
CA ARG A 309 -11.11 15.62 12.28
C ARG A 309 -10.14 15.00 13.27
N TYR A 310 -10.52 14.93 14.54
CA TYR A 310 -9.73 14.30 15.60
C TYR A 310 -10.63 13.70 16.69
N LYS A 311 -10.12 12.73 17.45
CA LYS A 311 -10.85 12.13 18.58
C LYS A 311 -10.86 13.08 19.78
N VAL A 312 -12.03 13.29 20.37
CA VAL A 312 -12.25 14.13 21.58
C VAL A 312 -12.68 13.22 22.74
N PRO A 313 -12.14 13.40 23.94
CA PRO A 313 -11.03 14.27 24.33
C PRO A 313 -9.66 13.68 23.94
N ARG A 314 -8.72 14.54 23.51
CA ARG A 314 -7.31 14.16 23.35
C ARG A 314 -6.64 14.24 24.73
N LYS A 315 -6.04 13.17 25.20
CA LYS A 315 -5.39 13.10 26.52
C LYS A 315 -3.88 12.94 26.38
N ALA A 316 -3.12 13.61 27.27
CA ALA A 316 -1.69 13.35 27.42
C ALA A 316 -1.44 11.97 28.08
N PRO A 317 -0.27 11.33 27.84
CA PRO A 317 0.86 11.87 27.10
C PRO A 317 0.69 11.76 25.60
N ILE A 318 1.32 12.66 24.85
CA ILE A 318 1.39 12.65 23.38
C ILE A 318 2.85 12.81 22.99
N ALA A 319 3.38 11.94 22.15
CA ALA A 319 4.74 12.09 21.66
C ALA A 319 4.78 13.02 20.44
N LYS A 320 5.92 13.68 20.22
CA LYS A 320 6.16 14.41 18.98
C LYS A 320 6.10 13.43 17.80
N GLY A 321 5.34 13.77 16.77
CA GLY A 321 5.15 12.94 15.58
C GLY A 321 3.97 11.95 15.68
N ASP A 322 3.32 11.81 16.83
CA ASP A 322 2.09 11.01 16.94
C ASP A 322 1.03 11.54 15.99
N GLU A 323 0.39 10.62 15.25
CA GLU A 323 -0.79 10.94 14.44
C GLU A 323 -1.99 11.18 15.35
N ILE A 324 -2.45 12.44 15.41
CA ILE A 324 -3.47 12.85 16.37
C ILE A 324 -4.69 13.51 15.74
N ALA A 325 -4.63 13.85 14.45
CA ALA A 325 -5.72 14.45 13.71
C ALA A 325 -5.60 14.14 12.22
N HIS A 326 -6.64 14.47 11.47
CA HIS A 326 -6.67 14.38 10.01
C HIS A 326 -7.12 15.72 9.43
N LEU A 327 -6.43 16.18 8.37
CA LEU A 327 -6.97 17.17 7.46
C LEU A 327 -7.93 16.45 6.50
N VAL A 328 -9.18 16.89 6.47
CA VAL A 328 -10.21 16.35 5.59
C VAL A 328 -10.57 17.38 4.54
N VAL A 329 -10.50 16.98 3.28
CA VAL A 329 -10.98 17.74 2.13
C VAL A 329 -12.33 17.16 1.73
N GLU A 330 -13.39 17.95 1.86
CA GLU A 330 -14.77 17.54 1.56
C GLU A 330 -15.23 18.20 0.26
N PHE A 331 -15.62 17.38 -0.71
CA PHE A 331 -16.09 17.85 -2.02
C PHE A 331 -17.62 17.96 -2.08
N SER A 332 -18.12 18.75 -3.02
CA SER A 332 -19.55 18.98 -3.20
C SER A 332 -20.33 17.74 -3.62
N ASP A 333 -19.66 16.72 -4.17
CA ASP A 333 -20.23 15.42 -4.52
C ASP A 333 -20.29 14.43 -3.34
N GLY A 334 -19.90 14.86 -2.13
CA GLY A 334 -19.85 14.04 -0.92
C GLY A 334 -18.61 13.16 -0.79
N SER A 335 -17.68 13.20 -1.74
CA SER A 335 -16.42 12.50 -1.61
C SER A 335 -15.47 13.22 -0.64
N GLU A 336 -14.60 12.45 0.05
CA GLU A 336 -13.65 12.97 1.03
C GLU A 336 -12.24 12.47 0.74
N GLN A 337 -11.25 13.31 1.02
CA GLN A 337 -9.84 12.94 1.10
C GLN A 337 -9.35 13.21 2.52
N SER A 338 -8.65 12.24 3.12
CA SER A 338 -8.20 12.34 4.50
C SER A 338 -6.69 12.16 4.58
N MET A 339 -6.02 13.13 5.18
CA MET A 339 -4.56 13.17 5.28
C MET A 339 -4.14 13.31 6.75
N PRO A 340 -3.18 12.50 7.23
CA PRO A 340 -2.76 12.53 8.63
C PRO A 340 -2.10 13.86 9.00
N LEU A 341 -2.36 14.31 10.21
CA LEU A 341 -1.68 15.42 10.88
C LEU A 341 -1.06 14.92 12.17
N VAL A 342 0.15 15.38 12.45
CA VAL A 342 0.93 14.88 13.57
C VAL A 342 1.20 15.98 14.62
N ALA A 343 1.49 15.54 15.85
CA ALA A 343 1.90 16.41 16.95
C ALA A 343 3.23 17.12 16.64
N ALA A 344 3.25 18.43 16.71
CA ALA A 344 4.47 19.22 16.48
C ALA A 344 5.52 19.05 17.58
N THR A 345 5.03 18.85 18.83
CA THR A 345 5.85 18.71 20.04
C THR A 345 5.30 17.59 20.90
N ALA A 346 6.07 17.15 21.89
CA ALA A 346 5.53 16.26 22.92
C ALA A 346 4.69 17.04 23.94
N VAL A 347 3.64 16.41 24.50
CA VAL A 347 2.88 16.89 25.66
C VAL A 347 2.94 15.81 26.74
N ARG A 348 3.52 16.16 27.89
CA ARG A 348 3.66 15.27 29.04
C ARG A 348 2.40 15.32 29.91
N THR A 349 2.16 14.29 30.67
CA THR A 349 1.08 14.30 31.67
C THR A 349 1.41 15.33 32.76
N ALA A 350 0.50 16.26 33.00
CA ALA A 350 0.66 17.27 34.05
C ALA A 350 0.67 16.65 35.45
N GLY A 351 1.48 17.18 36.35
CA GLY A 351 1.39 16.86 37.78
C GLY A 351 0.03 17.25 38.38
N PHE A 352 -0.21 16.86 39.64
CA PHE A 352 -1.51 17.07 40.32
C PHE A 352 -2.02 18.52 40.23
N TRP A 353 -1.17 19.51 40.54
CA TRP A 353 -1.51 20.93 40.49
C TRP A 353 -1.76 21.48 39.08
N GLY A 354 -1.01 20.98 38.09
CA GLY A 354 -1.23 21.35 36.68
C GLY A 354 -2.55 20.83 36.14
N ARG A 355 -2.99 19.64 36.57
CA ARG A 355 -4.29 19.05 36.21
C ARG A 355 -5.46 19.84 36.79
N ALA A 356 -5.35 20.23 38.07
CA ALA A 356 -6.37 21.07 38.71
C ALA A 356 -6.51 22.45 38.00
N TRP A 357 -5.41 23.08 37.65
CA TRP A 357 -5.40 24.37 36.97
C TRP A 357 -5.97 24.32 35.55
N ASN A 358 -5.56 23.29 34.77
CA ASN A 358 -6.06 23.10 33.40
C ASN A 358 -7.55 22.67 33.39
N GLY A 359 -8.01 21.94 34.40
CA GLY A 359 -9.43 21.62 34.60
C GLY A 359 -10.27 22.88 34.89
N ALA A 360 -9.78 23.77 35.76
CA ALA A 360 -10.46 25.03 36.06
C ALA A 360 -10.56 25.94 34.84
N LYS A 361 -9.50 26.05 34.02
CA LYS A 361 -9.53 26.82 32.77
C LYS A 361 -10.52 26.29 31.74
N SER A 362 -10.69 24.97 31.65
CA SER A 362 -11.64 24.33 30.71
C SER A 362 -13.10 24.58 31.07
N LEU A 363 -13.40 24.89 32.35
CA LEU A 363 -14.75 25.22 32.82
C LEU A 363 -15.12 26.70 32.58
N VAL A 364 -14.14 27.58 32.37
CA VAL A 364 -14.35 29.02 32.18
C VAL A 364 -14.29 29.47 30.70
N GLY A 365 -14.11 28.50 29.76
CA GLY A 365 -14.20 28.73 28.32
C GLY A 365 -13.05 29.59 27.74
N ALA A 366 -11.86 29.60 28.36
CA ALA A 366 -10.69 30.32 27.92
C ALA A 366 -9.66 29.43 27.21
#